data_6afea0bb430f0997deb6e95f09520371
#
_entry.id   6afea0bb430f0997deb6e95f09520371
#
_cell.length_a   1.000
_cell.length_b   1.000
_cell.length_c   1.000
_cell.angle_alpha   90.00
_cell.angle_beta   90.00
_cell.angle_gamma   90.00
#
_symmetry.space_group_name_H-M   'P 1'
#
loop_
_entity.id
_entity.type
_entity.pdbx_description
1 polymer ?
#
loop_
_entity_poly.entity_id
_entity_poly.type
_entity_poly.pdbx_seq_one_letter_code
_entity_poly.pdbx_strand_id
1 'polypeptide(L)'
;YLGLQILIDRYFIRVNNKIVESPQAFWMRVAMGLALNEDNREERAIEFYNLFSNFLYTPSTPTLFNSGTTHSQLSSCYLNTFDDSIDGIFEGVWQEARKSKYAGGLGFDVTNFRSSGAFIKGTNGISGGLVPWLKIFNDTLVAVNQGGKRPGAGCAYLEPWHLDFEDFLN
;
A
#
# COMPACT_ATOMS: atom_id res chain seq x y z
N TYR A 1 5.64 -3.77 -27.28
CA TYR A 1 4.18 -3.87 -27.40
C TYR A 1 3.51 -4.14 -26.05
N LEU A 2 3.91 -5.20 -25.31
CA LEU A 2 3.29 -5.58 -24.02
C LEU A 2 3.32 -4.45 -22.99
N GLY A 3 4.44 -3.75 -22.81
CA GLY A 3 4.56 -2.65 -21.85
C GLY A 3 3.59 -1.51 -22.17
N LEU A 4 3.42 -1.14 -23.43
CA LEU A 4 2.46 -0.12 -23.83
C LEU A 4 1.01 -0.56 -23.55
N GLN A 5 0.68 -1.82 -23.78
CA GLN A 5 -0.64 -2.36 -23.48
C GLN A 5 -0.94 -2.28 -21.99
N ILE A 6 0.02 -2.63 -21.13
CA ILE A 6 -0.11 -2.51 -19.68
C ILE A 6 -0.33 -1.04 -19.25
N LEU A 7 0.40 -0.09 -19.86
CA LEU A 7 0.20 1.34 -19.57
C LEU A 7 -1.20 1.80 -19.95
N ILE A 8 -1.68 1.41 -21.12
CA ILE A 8 -3.03 1.72 -21.61
C ILE A 8 -4.10 1.14 -20.68
N ASP A 9 -3.96 -0.12 -20.29
CA ASP A 9 -5.00 -0.84 -19.55
C ASP A 9 -5.09 -0.39 -18.09
N ARG A 10 -3.94 -0.04 -17.47
CA ARG A 10 -3.86 0.14 -16.02
C ARG A 10 -3.47 1.55 -15.58
N TYR A 11 -2.63 2.27 -16.32
CA TYR A 11 -1.95 3.45 -15.79
C TYR A 11 -2.41 4.78 -16.37
N PHE A 12 -2.83 4.81 -17.63
CA PHE A 12 -3.26 6.06 -18.27
C PHE A 12 -4.53 6.61 -17.64
N ILE A 13 -4.55 7.92 -17.41
CA ILE A 13 -5.72 8.61 -16.89
C ILE A 13 -6.89 8.48 -17.87
N ARG A 14 -8.06 8.19 -17.31
CA ARG A 14 -9.32 8.10 -18.02
C ARG A 14 -10.30 9.13 -17.50
N VAL A 15 -10.94 9.84 -18.41
CA VAL A 15 -12.07 10.73 -18.10
C VAL A 15 -13.28 10.20 -18.85
N ASN A 16 -14.39 9.97 -18.15
CA ASN A 16 -15.59 9.35 -18.72
C ASN A 16 -15.28 8.06 -19.51
N ASN A 17 -14.44 7.21 -18.94
CA ASN A 17 -13.96 5.94 -19.50
C ASN A 17 -13.11 6.07 -20.79
N LYS A 18 -12.74 7.27 -21.22
CA LYS A 18 -11.87 7.54 -22.36
C LYS A 18 -10.45 7.86 -21.88
N ILE A 19 -9.45 7.26 -22.52
CA ILE A 19 -8.05 7.56 -22.27
C ILE A 19 -7.76 8.99 -22.75
N VAL A 20 -7.15 9.80 -21.89
CA VAL A 20 -6.79 11.20 -22.19
C VAL A 20 -5.29 11.44 -22.22
N GLU A 21 -4.49 10.40 -22.03
CA GLU A 21 -3.02 10.46 -22.06
C GLU A 21 -2.44 9.68 -23.24
N SER A 22 -1.41 10.25 -23.87
CA SER A 22 -0.44 9.51 -24.69
C SER A 22 0.72 9.03 -23.78
N PRO A 23 1.58 8.10 -24.24
CA PRO A 23 2.77 7.69 -23.49
C PRO A 23 3.65 8.87 -23.07
N GLN A 24 3.83 9.85 -23.95
CA GLN A 24 4.63 11.04 -23.68
C GLN A 24 3.98 11.92 -22.61
N ALA A 25 2.68 12.15 -22.71
CA ALA A 25 1.93 12.92 -21.71
C ALA A 25 1.94 12.23 -20.34
N PHE A 26 1.81 10.91 -20.31
CA PHE A 26 1.92 10.10 -19.09
C PHE A 26 3.28 10.28 -18.40
N TRP A 27 4.39 10.07 -19.13
CA TRP A 27 5.72 10.25 -18.54
C TRP A 27 5.97 11.69 -18.08
N MET A 28 5.49 12.68 -18.84
CA MET A 28 5.62 14.08 -18.46
C MET A 28 4.79 14.41 -17.22
N ARG A 29 3.56 13.92 -17.11
CA ARG A 29 2.74 14.11 -15.91
C ARG A 29 3.44 13.57 -14.66
N VAL A 30 3.97 12.34 -14.74
CA VAL A 30 4.69 11.70 -13.62
C VAL A 30 5.92 12.53 -13.24
N ALA A 31 6.70 12.95 -14.22
CA ALA A 31 7.91 13.75 -14.04
C ALA A 31 7.60 15.12 -13.41
N MET A 32 6.59 15.81 -13.92
CA MET A 32 6.15 17.12 -13.38
C MET A 32 5.67 16.99 -11.93
N GLY A 33 4.90 15.93 -11.61
CA GLY A 33 4.42 15.70 -10.26
C GLY A 33 5.54 15.44 -9.25
N LEU A 34 6.61 14.77 -9.66
CA LEU A 34 7.80 14.56 -8.83
C LEU A 34 8.63 15.84 -8.65
N ALA A 35 8.65 16.71 -9.67
CA ALA A 35 9.43 17.94 -9.66
C ALA A 35 8.77 19.10 -8.89
N LEU A 36 7.53 18.95 -8.39
CA LEU A 36 6.78 20.07 -7.77
C LEU A 36 7.50 20.78 -6.62
N ASN A 37 8.31 20.06 -5.87
CA ASN A 37 9.04 20.60 -4.70
C ASN A 37 10.54 20.87 -5.00
N GLU A 38 10.96 20.74 -6.25
CA GLU A 38 12.33 21.06 -6.66
C GLU A 38 12.49 22.56 -6.92
N ASP A 39 13.70 23.09 -6.68
CA ASP A 39 14.00 24.51 -6.92
C ASP A 39 13.87 24.89 -8.40
N ASN A 40 14.42 24.05 -9.30
CA ASN A 40 14.37 24.24 -10.76
C ASN A 40 13.36 23.25 -11.38
N ARG A 41 12.08 23.42 -11.07
CA ARG A 41 11.00 22.47 -11.40
C ARG A 41 10.96 22.04 -12.86
N GLU A 42 11.10 22.99 -13.77
CA GLU A 42 11.01 22.73 -15.21
C GLU A 42 12.19 21.87 -15.70
N GLU A 43 13.42 22.24 -15.30
CA GLU A 43 14.61 21.45 -15.65
C GLU A 43 14.55 20.04 -15.06
N ARG A 44 14.16 19.91 -13.78
CA ARG A 44 14.00 18.62 -13.10
C ARG A 44 12.92 17.77 -13.75
N ALA A 45 11.79 18.36 -14.14
CA ALA A 45 10.73 17.63 -14.85
C ALA A 45 11.25 17.09 -16.19
N ILE A 46 12.04 17.84 -16.93
CA ILE A 46 12.65 17.39 -18.19
C ILE A 46 13.67 16.28 -17.95
N GLU A 47 14.50 16.39 -16.92
CA GLU A 47 15.45 15.33 -16.53
C GLU A 47 14.72 14.04 -16.18
N PHE A 48 13.73 14.09 -15.31
CA PHE A 48 12.90 12.92 -14.93
C PHE A 48 12.19 12.33 -16.13
N TYR A 49 11.61 13.17 -16.99
CA TYR A 49 10.98 12.71 -18.22
C TYR A 49 11.97 11.93 -19.12
N ASN A 50 13.17 12.44 -19.30
CA ASN A 50 14.19 11.78 -20.09
C ASN A 50 14.61 10.42 -19.50
N LEU A 51 14.71 10.32 -18.18
CA LEU A 51 14.99 9.04 -17.51
C LEU A 51 13.88 8.02 -17.74
N PHE A 52 12.62 8.43 -17.62
CA PHE A 52 11.46 7.53 -17.74
C PHE A 52 11.17 7.14 -19.19
N SER A 53 11.18 8.12 -20.10
CA SER A 53 10.86 7.90 -21.52
C SER A 53 11.92 7.08 -22.26
N ASN A 54 13.18 7.10 -21.79
CA ASN A 54 14.25 6.25 -22.31
C ASN A 54 14.42 4.93 -21.53
N PHE A 55 13.50 4.62 -20.60
CA PHE A 55 13.53 3.40 -19.76
C PHE A 55 14.82 3.20 -18.96
N LEU A 56 15.51 4.29 -18.60
CA LEU A 56 16.69 4.25 -17.73
C LEU A 56 16.29 4.07 -16.26
N TYR A 57 15.06 4.47 -15.92
CA TYR A 57 14.47 4.28 -14.61
C TYR A 57 12.94 4.15 -14.74
N THR A 58 12.34 3.32 -13.90
CA THR A 58 10.87 3.17 -13.81
C THR A 58 10.43 3.35 -12.37
N PRO A 59 9.59 4.35 -12.06
CA PRO A 59 9.01 4.52 -10.73
C PRO A 59 8.08 3.36 -10.34
N SER A 60 7.79 3.27 -9.03
CA SER A 60 6.84 2.29 -8.51
C SER A 60 5.40 2.59 -8.95
N THR A 61 4.55 1.58 -8.85
CA THR A 61 3.14 1.64 -9.26
C THR A 61 2.37 2.84 -8.69
N PRO A 62 2.42 3.16 -7.37
CA PRO A 62 1.70 4.33 -6.85
C PRO A 62 2.20 5.66 -7.42
N THR A 63 3.50 5.78 -7.67
CA THR A 63 4.07 6.96 -8.31
C THR A 63 3.53 7.12 -9.73
N LEU A 64 3.51 6.05 -10.51
CA LEU A 64 2.97 6.06 -11.87
C LEU A 64 1.48 6.42 -11.91
N PHE A 65 0.68 5.96 -10.93
CA PHE A 65 -0.75 6.28 -10.86
C PHE A 65 -1.02 7.71 -10.41
N ASN A 66 -0.34 8.15 -9.35
CA ASN A 66 -0.79 9.29 -8.55
C ASN A 66 0.05 10.55 -8.75
N SER A 67 1.29 10.45 -9.26
CA SER A 67 2.13 11.62 -9.48
C SER A 67 1.49 12.56 -10.50
N GLY A 68 1.45 13.85 -10.17
CA GLY A 68 0.83 14.87 -11.01
C GLY A 68 -0.71 14.82 -11.03
N THR A 69 -1.34 14.12 -10.08
CA THR A 69 -2.79 14.12 -9.88
C THR A 69 -3.19 14.88 -8.62
N THR A 70 -4.48 15.13 -8.43
CA THR A 70 -5.02 15.77 -7.23
C THR A 70 -4.83 14.95 -5.95
N HIS A 71 -4.53 13.65 -6.09
CA HIS A 71 -4.25 12.75 -4.96
C HIS A 71 -2.84 12.15 -5.11
N SER A 72 -1.82 12.94 -4.78
CA SER A 72 -0.41 12.59 -4.95
C SER A 72 0.11 11.70 -3.82
N GLN A 73 -0.38 10.46 -3.75
CA GLN A 73 0.14 9.43 -2.85
C GLN A 73 1.14 8.58 -3.62
N LEU A 74 2.44 8.67 -3.29
CA LEU A 74 3.53 8.12 -4.09
C LEU A 74 4.21 6.90 -3.45
N SER A 75 3.96 6.63 -2.16
CA SER A 75 4.58 5.52 -1.44
C SER A 75 3.97 4.17 -1.84
N SER A 76 4.81 3.17 -2.04
CA SER A 76 4.38 1.83 -2.44
C SER A 76 4.21 0.86 -1.27
N CYS A 77 4.94 1.08 -0.17
CA CYS A 77 4.99 0.18 0.98
C CYS A 77 4.91 0.94 2.30
N TYR A 78 4.23 0.33 3.26
CA TYR A 78 4.05 0.86 4.60
C TYR A 78 4.33 -0.24 5.62
N LEU A 79 5.05 0.09 6.67
CA LEU A 79 5.34 -0.80 7.77
C LEU A 79 4.71 -0.22 9.04
N ASN A 80 3.98 -1.04 9.78
CA ASN A 80 3.33 -0.66 11.02
C ASN A 80 3.55 -1.69 12.12
N THR A 81 3.53 -1.19 13.35
CA THR A 81 3.42 -1.97 14.58
C THR A 81 2.15 -1.54 15.30
N PHE A 82 1.49 -2.45 15.99
CA PHE A 82 0.23 -2.17 16.67
C PHE A 82 0.35 -2.44 18.17
N ASP A 83 -0.38 -1.68 18.97
CA ASP A 83 -0.50 -1.94 20.39
C ASP A 83 -1.47 -3.11 20.64
N ASP A 84 -1.19 -3.92 21.68
CA ASP A 84 -2.03 -5.02 22.11
C ASP A 84 -3.23 -4.52 22.95
N SER A 85 -4.10 -3.74 22.29
CA SER A 85 -5.36 -3.26 22.85
C SER A 85 -6.43 -3.28 21.75
N ILE A 86 -7.70 -3.34 22.14
CA ILE A 86 -8.81 -3.27 21.17
C ILE A 86 -8.70 -2.00 20.34
N ASP A 87 -8.47 -0.86 20.96
CA ASP A 87 -8.37 0.41 20.27
C ASP A 87 -7.15 0.43 19.32
N GLY A 88 -5.97 -0.04 19.77
CA GLY A 88 -4.76 -0.09 18.95
C GLY A 88 -4.88 -1.03 17.76
N ILE A 89 -5.49 -2.21 17.94
CA ILE A 89 -5.70 -3.17 16.86
C ILE A 89 -6.70 -2.62 15.81
N PHE A 90 -7.84 -2.07 16.24
CA PHE A 90 -8.84 -1.53 15.29
C PHE A 90 -8.37 -0.22 14.65
N GLU A 91 -7.62 0.63 15.35
CA GLU A 91 -6.92 1.76 14.73
C GLU A 91 -5.98 1.26 13.62
N GLY A 92 -5.21 0.21 13.90
CA GLY A 92 -4.37 -0.47 12.92
C GLY A 92 -5.15 -0.96 11.71
N VAL A 93 -6.22 -1.70 11.91
CA VAL A 93 -7.11 -2.20 10.83
C VAL A 93 -7.63 -1.04 9.96
N TRP A 94 -8.07 0.06 10.58
CA TRP A 94 -8.53 1.25 9.87
C TRP A 94 -7.42 1.91 9.05
N GLN A 95 -6.22 2.06 9.62
CA GLN A 95 -5.06 2.62 8.92
C GLN A 95 -4.67 1.76 7.73
N GLU A 96 -4.62 0.43 7.89
CA GLU A 96 -4.30 -0.51 6.83
C GLU A 96 -5.33 -0.46 5.70
N ALA A 97 -6.61 -0.39 6.03
CA ALA A 97 -7.69 -0.21 5.05
C ALA A 97 -7.50 1.06 4.21
N ARG A 98 -7.15 2.19 4.85
CA ARG A 98 -6.88 3.45 4.15
C ARG A 98 -5.68 3.39 3.23
N LYS A 99 -4.57 2.79 3.67
CA LYS A 99 -3.35 2.63 2.86
C LYS A 99 -3.59 1.68 1.69
N SER A 100 -4.29 0.58 1.92
CA SER A 100 -4.69 -0.37 0.88
C SER A 100 -5.51 0.28 -0.22
N LYS A 101 -6.44 1.17 0.12
CA LYS A 101 -7.26 1.92 -0.84
C LYS A 101 -6.42 2.66 -1.89
N TYR A 102 -5.22 3.11 -1.55
CA TYR A 102 -4.34 3.90 -2.41
C TYR A 102 -3.16 3.10 -2.97
N ALA A 103 -3.31 1.80 -3.13
CA ALA A 103 -2.33 0.91 -3.75
C ALA A 103 -1.03 0.68 -2.95
N GLY A 104 -1.04 0.97 -1.64
CA GLY A 104 0.07 0.64 -0.75
C GLY A 104 0.16 -0.85 -0.47
N GLY A 105 1.35 -1.43 -0.55
CA GLY A 105 1.67 -2.72 0.05
C GLY A 105 1.85 -2.55 1.55
N LEU A 106 1.37 -3.48 2.34
CA LEU A 106 1.32 -3.37 3.79
C LEU A 106 2.20 -4.43 4.44
N GLY A 107 3.04 -4.02 5.38
CA GLY A 107 3.74 -4.91 6.30
C GLY A 107 3.37 -4.52 7.72
N PHE A 108 2.98 -5.48 8.54
CA PHE A 108 2.58 -5.21 9.91
C PHE A 108 3.12 -6.24 10.87
N ASP A 109 3.76 -5.74 11.92
CA ASP A 109 4.30 -6.54 13.00
C ASP A 109 3.22 -6.78 14.05
N VAL A 110 2.96 -8.07 14.31
CA VAL A 110 1.97 -8.55 15.27
C VAL A 110 2.60 -9.22 16.49
N THR A 111 3.90 -9.09 16.66
CA THR A 111 4.66 -9.68 17.77
C THR A 111 4.16 -9.20 19.14
N ASN A 112 3.67 -7.96 19.22
CA ASN A 112 3.14 -7.41 20.46
C ASN A 112 1.78 -7.98 20.88
N PHE A 113 1.08 -8.66 20.00
CA PHE A 113 -0.24 -9.23 20.32
C PHE A 113 -0.06 -10.37 21.34
N ARG A 114 -0.95 -10.40 22.33
CA ARG A 114 -0.91 -11.47 23.34
C ARG A 114 -1.27 -12.81 22.72
N SER A 115 -0.56 -13.84 23.18
CA SER A 115 -0.78 -15.21 22.73
C SER A 115 -2.12 -15.80 23.19
N SER A 116 -2.48 -16.91 22.59
CA SER A 116 -3.57 -17.78 23.04
C SER A 116 -3.34 -18.21 24.49
N GLY A 117 -4.40 -18.22 25.28
CA GLY A 117 -4.33 -18.55 26.71
C GLY A 117 -3.86 -17.43 27.62
N ALA A 118 -3.36 -16.29 27.09
CA ALA A 118 -2.94 -15.15 27.91
C ALA A 118 -4.12 -14.50 28.63
N PHE A 119 -3.91 -14.08 29.87
CA PHE A 119 -4.94 -13.44 30.69
C PHE A 119 -5.28 -12.02 30.22
N ILE A 120 -6.56 -11.72 30.12
CA ILE A 120 -7.07 -10.38 29.76
C ILE A 120 -7.55 -9.67 31.02
N LYS A 121 -6.71 -8.79 31.57
CA LYS A 121 -6.96 -8.08 32.83
C LYS A 121 -8.30 -7.31 32.86
N GLY A 122 -8.68 -6.69 31.73
CA GLY A 122 -9.88 -5.84 31.65
C GLY A 122 -11.21 -6.60 31.70
N THR A 123 -11.24 -7.86 31.24
CA THR A 123 -12.44 -8.69 31.17
C THR A 123 -12.40 -9.92 32.07
N ASN A 124 -11.29 -10.14 32.76
CA ASN A 124 -11.03 -11.38 33.53
C ASN A 124 -11.15 -12.65 32.68
N GLY A 125 -10.88 -12.52 31.37
CA GLY A 125 -10.99 -13.59 30.37
C GLY A 125 -9.63 -14.10 29.87
N ILE A 126 -9.69 -14.95 28.88
CA ILE A 126 -8.52 -15.57 28.24
C ILE A 126 -8.49 -15.17 26.78
N SER A 127 -7.31 -14.83 26.26
CA SER A 127 -7.10 -14.48 24.87
C SER A 127 -7.30 -15.67 23.93
N GLY A 128 -7.92 -15.44 22.80
CA GLY A 128 -8.00 -16.39 21.68
C GLY A 128 -6.71 -16.43 20.82
N GLY A 129 -5.71 -15.63 21.17
CA GLY A 129 -4.44 -15.57 20.44
C GLY A 129 -4.44 -14.70 19.20
N LEU A 130 -3.38 -14.84 18.42
CA LEU A 130 -3.07 -14.02 17.25
C LEU A 130 -3.93 -14.35 16.02
N VAL A 131 -4.17 -15.62 15.75
CA VAL A 131 -4.78 -16.09 14.49
C VAL A 131 -6.16 -15.44 14.19
N PRO A 132 -7.08 -15.29 15.17
CA PRO A 132 -8.35 -14.58 14.94
C PRO A 132 -8.18 -13.14 14.47
N TRP A 133 -7.15 -12.43 14.95
CA TRP A 133 -6.83 -11.05 14.52
C TRP A 133 -6.31 -11.01 13.10
N LEU A 134 -5.45 -11.96 12.70
CA LEU A 134 -4.97 -12.06 11.31
C LEU A 134 -6.11 -12.25 10.33
N LYS A 135 -7.16 -12.97 10.72
CA LYS A 135 -8.36 -13.11 9.89
C LYS A 135 -9.05 -11.76 9.65
N ILE A 136 -9.15 -10.90 10.66
CA ILE A 136 -9.75 -9.56 10.53
C ILE A 136 -8.93 -8.71 9.55
N PHE A 137 -7.60 -8.73 9.65
CA PHE A 137 -6.72 -8.03 8.70
C PHE A 137 -6.91 -8.57 7.28
N ASN A 138 -6.90 -9.89 7.11
CA ASN A 138 -7.13 -10.53 5.81
C ASN A 138 -8.47 -10.12 5.19
N ASP A 139 -9.57 -10.24 5.92
CA ASP A 139 -10.90 -9.94 5.44
C ASP A 139 -11.05 -8.44 5.10
N THR A 140 -10.39 -7.57 5.88
CA THR A 140 -10.32 -6.13 5.61
C THR A 140 -9.59 -5.85 4.29
N LEU A 141 -8.43 -6.47 4.05
CA LEU A 141 -7.66 -6.28 2.83
C LEU A 141 -8.36 -6.83 1.60
N VAL A 142 -9.08 -7.93 1.75
CA VAL A 142 -9.94 -8.50 0.68
C VAL A 142 -11.09 -7.55 0.36
N ALA A 143 -11.74 -6.97 1.38
CA ALA A 143 -12.87 -6.06 1.21
C ALA A 143 -12.46 -4.71 0.61
N VAL A 144 -11.31 -4.17 1.02
CA VAL A 144 -10.78 -2.88 0.55
C VAL A 144 -9.88 -3.09 -0.64
N ASN A 145 -10.46 -3.44 -1.78
CA ASN A 145 -9.72 -3.45 -3.02
C ASN A 145 -9.62 -2.03 -3.61
N GLN A 146 -8.59 -1.79 -4.39
CA GLN A 146 -8.23 -0.48 -4.96
C GLN A 146 -9.05 -0.15 -6.22
N GLY A 147 -10.38 -0.21 -6.13
CA GLY A 147 -11.25 0.08 -7.26
C GLY A 147 -11.01 -0.85 -8.46
N GLY A 148 -10.67 -2.11 -8.23
CA GLY A 148 -10.41 -3.12 -9.26
C GLY A 148 -9.05 -3.05 -9.94
N LYS A 149 -8.18 -2.10 -9.55
CA LYS A 149 -6.85 -1.94 -10.18
C LYS A 149 -5.78 -2.87 -9.59
N ARG A 150 -5.82 -3.10 -8.28
CA ARG A 150 -4.90 -3.99 -7.55
C ARG A 150 -5.59 -4.54 -6.30
N PRO A 151 -5.55 -5.86 -6.02
CA PRO A 151 -6.03 -6.40 -4.76
C PRO A 151 -5.21 -5.85 -3.59
N GLY A 152 -5.84 -5.67 -2.44
CA GLY A 152 -5.14 -5.36 -1.19
C GLY A 152 -4.17 -6.51 -0.86
N ALA A 153 -2.97 -6.16 -0.43
CA ALA A 153 -1.95 -7.13 -0.04
C ALA A 153 -1.24 -6.68 1.23
N GLY A 154 -1.16 -7.58 2.20
CA GLY A 154 -0.46 -7.37 3.46
C GLY A 154 0.40 -8.57 3.82
N CYS A 155 1.51 -8.31 4.50
CA CYS A 155 2.38 -9.31 5.05
C CYS A 155 2.45 -9.12 6.57
N ALA A 156 2.02 -10.12 7.33
CA ALA A 156 2.18 -10.14 8.77
C ALA A 156 3.57 -10.65 9.14
N TYR A 157 4.19 -10.01 10.11
CA TYR A 157 5.48 -10.41 10.66
C TYR A 157 5.30 -10.81 12.11
N LEU A 158 5.87 -11.95 12.48
CA LEU A 158 5.87 -12.49 13.83
C LEU A 158 7.26 -12.97 14.20
N GLU A 159 7.75 -12.55 15.34
CA GLU A 159 9.03 -13.01 15.85
C GLU A 159 8.95 -14.46 16.37
N PRO A 160 10.00 -15.29 16.16
CA PRO A 160 9.93 -16.74 16.41
C PRO A 160 9.81 -17.13 17.89
N TRP A 161 10.02 -16.19 18.82
CA TRP A 161 9.81 -16.43 20.27
C TRP A 161 8.36 -16.23 20.73
N HIS A 162 7.46 -15.77 19.85
CA HIS A 162 6.05 -15.60 20.20
C HIS A 162 5.40 -16.98 20.44
N LEU A 163 4.58 -17.10 21.48
CA LEU A 163 4.00 -18.38 21.88
C LEU A 163 3.04 -18.98 20.83
N ASP A 164 2.42 -18.16 20.01
CA ASP A 164 1.55 -18.62 18.91
C ASP A 164 2.33 -18.83 17.61
N PHE A 165 3.65 -18.88 17.62
CA PHE A 165 4.46 -18.97 16.40
C PHE A 165 4.15 -20.23 15.57
N GLU A 166 3.94 -21.37 16.20
CA GLU A 166 3.58 -22.60 15.49
C GLU A 166 2.18 -22.51 14.87
N ASP A 167 1.22 -21.94 15.58
CA ASP A 167 -0.14 -21.73 15.06
C ASP A 167 -0.16 -20.70 13.90
N PHE A 168 0.74 -19.72 13.94
CA PHE A 168 0.92 -18.74 12.86
C PHE A 168 1.45 -19.36 11.57
N LEU A 169 2.24 -20.44 11.65
CA LEU A 169 2.82 -21.12 10.49
C LEU A 169 1.85 -22.11 9.82
N ASN A 170 0.77 -22.55 10.50
CA ASN A 170 -0.21 -23.52 10.04
C ASN A 170 -1.45 -22.86 9.42
#